data_ca01353796410a11c4a87ed0866a06a6
#
_entry.id   ca01353796410a11c4a87ed0866a06a6
#
_cell.length_a   1.000
_cell.length_b   1.000
_cell.length_c   1.000
_cell.angle_alpha   90.00
_cell.angle_beta   90.00
_cell.angle_gamma   90.00
#
_symmetry.space_group_name_H-M   'P 1'
#
loop_
_entity.id
_entity.type
_entity.pdbx_description
1 polymer ?
#
loop_
_entity_poly.entity_id
_entity_poly.type
_entity_poly.pdbx_seq_one_letter_code
_entity_poly.pdbx_strand_id
1 'polypeptide(L)'
;MKRFLLRAWHLWQRIIKGIKLFPMYKRNFGVGIAWTIFVDGLVPPGKSEKYINTIEKYVSDYLRPLTEKYKKDAYVPIEKMETSFDRVPVWCCWWQGEEKMPELVKMCNDRLRQVLPNEAELRMITQNNYRDYVELPDYIIQKFETGKISITALSDILRVALLSEYGGFWIDSTVFVSGTFPKEFVSRNFYAQRMYDPEKWSHEACKGSWCGFMMSGSRQNIIFRFLKDAFYQWWKDYDCVIDYVILDYFLLAAYHNIPVIREMVDSVPDNNTDVFEMYKVLHYPYSKQLVKKLTDTTVMHKLTYKIDLYKTTENGEETLYAHLLNSVNSYSPI
;
A
#
# COMPACT_ATOMS: atom_id res chain seq x y z
N MET A 1 -6.89 -1.69 38.33
CA MET A 1 -5.49 -2.12 38.47
C MET A 1 -4.95 -2.81 37.22
N LYS A 2 -5.54 -3.93 36.69
CA LYS A 2 -5.06 -4.64 35.49
C LYS A 2 -4.90 -3.73 34.23
N ARG A 3 -5.87 -2.87 33.92
CA ARG A 3 -5.79 -1.94 32.77
C ARG A 3 -4.68 -0.90 32.89
N PHE A 4 -4.36 -0.44 34.08
CA PHE A 4 -3.27 0.51 34.32
C PHE A 4 -1.91 -0.17 34.13
N LEU A 5 -1.72 -1.36 34.68
CA LEU A 5 -0.50 -2.15 34.51
C LEU A 5 -0.25 -2.49 33.04
N LEU A 6 -1.30 -2.85 32.29
CA LEU A 6 -1.19 -3.15 30.87
C LEU A 6 -0.77 -1.89 30.05
N ARG A 7 -1.34 -0.73 30.35
CA ARG A 7 -0.94 0.54 29.71
C ARG A 7 0.50 0.93 30.01
N ALA A 8 0.94 0.76 31.28
CA ALA A 8 2.31 1.01 31.68
C ALA A 8 3.30 0.06 30.98
N TRP A 9 2.92 -1.23 30.85
CA TRP A 9 3.72 -2.22 30.13
C TRP A 9 3.84 -1.88 28.64
N HIS A 10 2.76 -1.50 27.96
CA HIS A 10 2.80 -1.08 26.55
C HIS A 10 3.66 0.19 26.35
N LEU A 11 3.57 1.17 27.25
CA LEU A 11 4.41 2.36 27.19
C LEU A 11 5.90 1.98 27.37
N TRP A 12 6.22 1.12 28.32
CA TRP A 12 7.57 0.59 28.53
C TRP A 12 8.13 -0.09 27.28
N GLN A 13 7.34 -0.95 26.62
CA GLN A 13 7.75 -1.58 25.37
C GLN A 13 8.06 -0.58 24.25
N ARG A 14 7.29 0.51 24.15
CA ARG A 14 7.53 1.60 23.20
C ARG A 14 8.81 2.36 23.52
N ILE A 15 9.06 2.66 24.79
CA ILE A 15 10.29 3.31 25.22
C ILE A 15 11.50 2.47 24.83
N ILE A 16 11.50 1.18 25.17
CA ILE A 16 12.59 0.26 24.82
C ILE A 16 12.81 0.21 23.31
N LYS A 17 11.73 0.05 22.54
CA LYS A 17 11.80 0.05 21.08
C LYS A 17 12.39 1.35 20.55
N GLY A 18 11.91 2.49 21.07
CA GLY A 18 12.39 3.81 20.66
C GLY A 18 13.87 4.00 20.98
N ILE A 19 14.33 3.63 22.18
CA ILE A 19 15.76 3.69 22.58
C ILE A 19 16.63 2.85 21.63
N LYS A 20 16.19 1.64 21.27
CA LYS A 20 16.91 0.74 20.36
C LYS A 20 17.03 1.32 18.94
N LEU A 21 16.00 2.00 18.44
CA LEU A 21 15.96 2.54 17.09
C LEU A 21 16.57 3.94 16.97
N PHE A 22 16.64 4.70 18.08
CA PHE A 22 17.13 6.07 18.07
C PHE A 22 18.52 6.24 17.44
N PRO A 23 19.54 5.42 17.75
CA PRO A 23 20.87 5.55 17.12
C PRO A 23 20.83 5.39 15.60
N MET A 24 19.99 4.50 15.09
CA MET A 24 19.80 4.28 13.66
C MET A 24 19.17 5.52 12.99
N TYR A 25 18.08 6.05 13.55
CA TYR A 25 17.44 7.25 13.03
C TYR A 25 18.35 8.49 13.14
N LYS A 26 19.08 8.63 14.27
CA LYS A 26 20.04 9.73 14.46
C LYS A 26 21.14 9.69 13.39
N ARG A 27 21.68 8.52 13.09
CA ARG A 27 22.73 8.34 12.07
C ARG A 27 22.23 8.68 10.66
N ASN A 28 21.01 8.26 10.31
CA ASN A 28 20.45 8.46 8.98
C ASN A 28 19.86 9.87 8.79
N PHE A 29 19.16 10.41 9.76
CA PHE A 29 18.31 11.61 9.60
C PHE A 29 18.65 12.76 10.56
N GLY A 30 19.64 12.58 11.41
CA GLY A 30 20.01 13.57 12.41
C GLY A 30 19.19 13.49 13.70
N VAL A 31 19.66 14.21 14.73
CA VAL A 31 19.09 14.13 16.10
C VAL A 31 17.64 14.66 16.16
N GLY A 32 17.32 15.71 15.40
CA GLY A 32 15.98 16.33 15.43
C GLY A 32 14.90 15.38 14.93
N ILE A 33 15.12 14.71 13.79
CA ILE A 33 14.20 13.71 13.24
C ILE A 33 14.12 12.50 14.17
N ALA A 34 15.27 11.99 14.64
CA ALA A 34 15.28 10.86 15.57
C ALA A 34 14.48 11.14 16.84
N TRP A 35 14.57 12.35 17.37
CA TRP A 35 13.80 12.78 18.54
C TRP A 35 12.30 12.89 18.24
N THR A 36 11.93 13.45 17.08
CA THR A 36 10.53 13.53 16.65
C THR A 36 9.91 12.14 16.55
N ILE A 37 10.58 11.18 15.90
CA ILE A 37 10.14 9.79 15.76
C ILE A 37 10.03 9.11 17.14
N PHE A 38 11.01 9.34 18.03
CA PHE A 38 11.00 8.78 19.37
C PHE A 38 9.80 9.27 20.19
N VAL A 39 9.59 10.58 20.26
CA VAL A 39 8.52 11.19 21.07
C VAL A 39 7.15 10.79 20.54
N ASP A 40 6.93 10.84 19.23
CA ASP A 40 5.66 10.48 18.62
C ASP A 40 5.34 8.98 18.84
N GLY A 41 6.35 8.12 18.77
CA GLY A 41 6.21 6.68 19.04
C GLY A 41 5.80 6.34 20.47
N LEU A 42 5.88 7.26 21.43
CA LEU A 42 5.41 7.08 22.80
C LEU A 42 3.90 7.28 22.95
N VAL A 43 3.27 8.02 22.05
CA VAL A 43 1.84 8.39 22.09
C VAL A 43 1.03 7.50 21.14
N PRO A 44 0.08 6.69 21.61
CA PRO A 44 -0.84 5.92 20.77
C PRO A 44 -2.20 6.60 20.65
N PRO A 45 -3.00 6.18 19.64
CA PRO A 45 -2.61 5.66 18.34
C PRO A 45 -2.62 6.78 17.31
N GLY A 46 -1.65 6.77 16.44
CA GLY A 46 -1.60 7.67 15.29
C GLY A 46 -0.44 8.67 15.38
N LYS A 47 -0.13 9.20 14.23
CA LYS A 47 0.93 10.20 14.09
C LYS A 47 0.37 11.58 14.39
N SER A 48 1.08 12.36 15.22
CA SER A 48 0.70 13.74 15.47
C SER A 48 0.88 14.59 14.20
N GLU A 49 0.10 15.65 14.07
CA GLU A 49 0.27 16.61 12.97
C GLU A 49 1.69 17.17 12.92
N LYS A 50 2.28 17.45 14.09
CA LYS A 50 3.67 17.88 14.20
C LYS A 50 4.64 16.85 13.62
N TYR A 51 4.41 15.56 13.89
CA TYR A 51 5.22 14.49 13.33
C TYR A 51 5.09 14.50 11.81
N ILE A 52 3.86 14.45 11.28
CA ILE A 52 3.59 14.41 9.84
C ILE A 52 4.28 15.58 9.14
N ASN A 53 4.05 16.80 9.59
CA ASN A 53 4.63 18.01 9.00
C ASN A 53 6.17 18.02 9.07
N THR A 54 6.76 17.47 10.13
CA THR A 54 8.21 17.38 10.26
C THR A 54 8.82 16.39 9.27
N ILE A 55 8.21 15.20 9.13
CA ILE A 55 8.67 14.17 8.19
C ILE A 55 8.43 14.62 6.73
N GLU A 56 7.26 15.19 6.45
CA GLU A 56 6.94 15.73 5.12
C GLU A 56 7.95 16.80 4.69
N LYS A 57 8.23 17.75 5.57
CA LYS A 57 9.24 18.78 5.30
C LYS A 57 10.61 18.17 5.02
N TYR A 58 11.05 17.22 5.84
CA TYR A 58 12.35 16.56 5.65
C TYR A 58 12.43 15.85 4.29
N VAL A 59 11.42 15.07 3.95
CA VAL A 59 11.36 14.33 2.69
C VAL A 59 11.26 15.28 1.50
N SER A 60 10.43 16.31 1.58
CA SER A 60 10.29 17.32 0.52
C SER A 60 11.60 18.08 0.27
N ASP A 61 12.31 18.49 1.35
CA ASP A 61 13.61 19.15 1.23
C ASP A 61 14.67 18.20 0.61
N TYR A 62 14.67 16.94 1.01
CA TYR A 62 15.57 15.93 0.46
C TYR A 62 15.31 15.67 -1.04
N LEU A 63 14.05 15.59 -1.45
CA LEU A 63 13.65 15.34 -2.84
C LEU A 63 13.60 16.61 -3.72
N ARG A 64 13.91 17.78 -3.18
CA ARG A 64 13.84 19.04 -3.94
C ARG A 64 14.59 19.01 -5.29
N PRO A 65 15.84 18.50 -5.40
CA PRO A 65 16.52 18.40 -6.68
C PRO A 65 15.77 17.50 -7.68
N LEU A 66 15.15 16.42 -7.18
CA LEU A 66 14.39 15.50 -8.01
C LEU A 66 13.06 16.14 -8.46
N THR A 67 12.33 16.81 -7.56
CA THR A 67 11.10 17.53 -7.93
C THR A 67 11.36 18.63 -8.95
N GLU A 68 12.45 19.38 -8.85
CA GLU A 68 12.84 20.40 -9.83
C GLU A 68 13.22 19.80 -11.19
N LYS A 69 13.82 18.59 -11.22
CA LYS A 69 14.06 17.84 -12.46
C LYS A 69 12.74 17.48 -13.14
N TYR A 70 11.80 16.87 -12.40
CA TYR A 70 10.51 16.42 -12.92
C TYR A 70 9.52 17.55 -13.23
N LYS A 71 9.64 18.70 -12.59
CA LYS A 71 8.86 19.89 -12.89
C LYS A 71 9.16 20.44 -14.32
N LYS A 72 10.33 20.14 -14.83
CA LYS A 72 10.76 20.51 -16.20
C LYS A 72 10.48 19.41 -17.22
N ASP A 73 9.95 18.28 -16.80
CA ASP A 73 9.58 17.16 -17.68
C ASP A 73 8.37 17.59 -18.55
N ALA A 74 8.49 17.40 -19.86
CA ALA A 74 7.44 17.72 -20.82
C ALA A 74 6.34 16.66 -20.91
N TYR A 75 6.10 15.92 -19.81
CA TYR A 75 5.09 14.88 -19.77
C TYR A 75 3.68 15.45 -20.04
N VAL A 76 3.00 14.81 -21.00
CA VAL A 76 1.59 15.10 -21.31
C VAL A 76 0.78 13.89 -20.90
N PRO A 77 -0.19 14.04 -19.97
CA PRO A 77 -1.07 12.94 -19.61
C PRO A 77 -1.90 12.46 -20.81
N ILE A 78 -2.01 11.14 -20.93
CA ILE A 78 -2.92 10.49 -21.88
C ILE A 78 -4.19 10.07 -21.12
N GLU A 79 -5.30 9.86 -21.80
CA GLU A 79 -6.55 9.48 -21.13
C GLU A 79 -6.58 8.00 -20.77
N LYS A 80 -6.16 7.16 -21.72
CA LYS A 80 -6.25 5.71 -21.61
C LYS A 80 -4.96 5.09 -21.10
N MET A 81 -5.11 3.94 -20.47
CA MET A 81 -3.98 3.11 -20.04
C MET A 81 -3.19 2.62 -21.26
N GLU A 82 -1.86 2.78 -21.19
CA GLU A 82 -0.91 2.15 -22.10
C GLU A 82 0.03 1.24 -21.33
N THR A 83 0.19 0.01 -21.82
CA THR A 83 1.07 -1.00 -21.20
C THR A 83 1.99 -1.63 -22.23
N SER A 84 3.00 -2.35 -21.77
CA SER A 84 3.93 -3.10 -22.63
C SER A 84 3.42 -4.48 -23.00
N PHE A 85 2.19 -4.86 -22.62
CA PHE A 85 1.60 -6.18 -22.83
C PHE A 85 0.27 -6.06 -23.56
N ASP A 86 -0.15 -7.10 -24.24
CA ASP A 86 -1.44 -7.17 -24.96
C ASP A 86 -2.64 -7.09 -23.99
N ARG A 87 -2.47 -7.65 -22.78
CA ARG A 87 -3.43 -7.53 -21.68
C ARG A 87 -2.82 -6.68 -20.58
N VAL A 88 -3.65 -5.83 -19.96
CA VAL A 88 -3.20 -4.97 -18.85
C VAL A 88 -2.68 -5.82 -17.69
N PRO A 89 -1.40 -5.70 -17.31
CA PRO A 89 -0.87 -6.48 -16.20
C PRO A 89 -1.45 -5.99 -14.88
N VAL A 90 -1.98 -6.92 -14.11
CA VAL A 90 -2.38 -6.71 -12.72
C VAL A 90 -1.29 -7.32 -11.84
N TRP A 91 -0.44 -6.47 -11.31
CA TRP A 91 0.71 -6.87 -10.52
C TRP A 91 0.30 -7.16 -9.08
N CYS A 92 0.63 -8.33 -8.59
CA CYS A 92 0.47 -8.71 -7.20
C CYS A 92 1.77 -9.36 -6.71
N CYS A 93 2.15 -9.13 -5.47
CA CYS A 93 3.38 -9.69 -4.93
C CYS A 93 3.12 -10.59 -3.73
N TRP A 94 3.64 -11.82 -3.80
CA TRP A 94 3.81 -12.69 -2.65
C TRP A 94 5.22 -13.30 -2.70
N TRP A 95 6.13 -12.70 -1.97
CA TRP A 95 7.57 -12.95 -2.10
C TRP A 95 7.96 -14.42 -1.99
N GLN A 96 7.30 -15.16 -1.10
CA GLN A 96 7.60 -16.57 -0.82
C GLN A 96 7.07 -17.57 -1.87
N GLY A 97 6.26 -17.13 -2.82
CA GLY A 97 5.57 -17.97 -3.79
C GLY A 97 4.14 -18.31 -3.40
N GLU A 98 3.31 -18.59 -4.40
CA GLU A 98 1.86 -18.79 -4.21
C GLU A 98 1.55 -19.98 -3.30
N GLU A 99 2.37 -21.01 -3.33
CA GLU A 99 2.24 -22.23 -2.50
C GLU A 99 2.41 -21.94 -1.01
N LYS A 100 2.99 -20.79 -0.63
CA LYS A 100 3.19 -20.36 0.77
C LYS A 100 2.22 -19.27 1.19
N MET A 101 1.19 -19.01 0.39
CA MET A 101 0.16 -18.05 0.77
C MET A 101 -0.69 -18.58 1.94
N PRO A 102 -0.91 -17.78 2.99
CA PRO A 102 -1.98 -18.04 3.95
C PRO A 102 -3.34 -18.19 3.25
N GLU A 103 -4.26 -18.95 3.82
CA GLU A 103 -5.57 -19.26 3.23
C GLU A 103 -6.35 -18.00 2.81
N LEU A 104 -6.37 -16.96 3.64
CA LEU A 104 -6.98 -15.66 3.29
C LEU A 104 -6.32 -15.01 2.07
N VAL A 105 -5.00 -15.03 1.99
CA VAL A 105 -4.25 -14.42 0.86
C VAL A 105 -4.55 -15.19 -0.42
N LYS A 106 -4.55 -16.53 -0.34
CA LYS A 106 -4.93 -17.39 -1.47
C LYS A 106 -6.35 -17.09 -1.93
N MET A 107 -7.31 -17.02 -1.02
CA MET A 107 -8.71 -16.64 -1.29
C MET A 107 -8.82 -15.30 -2.04
N CYS A 108 -8.10 -14.27 -1.59
CA CYS A 108 -8.11 -12.96 -2.27
C CYS A 108 -7.60 -13.07 -3.72
N ASN A 109 -6.50 -13.79 -3.94
CA ASN A 109 -5.91 -13.94 -5.27
C ASN A 109 -6.74 -14.83 -6.19
N ASP A 110 -7.32 -15.92 -5.68
CA ASP A 110 -8.23 -16.77 -6.44
C ASP A 110 -9.48 -15.99 -6.87
N ARG A 111 -10.05 -15.20 -5.95
CA ARG A 111 -11.17 -14.31 -6.28
C ARG A 111 -10.80 -13.26 -7.32
N LEU A 112 -9.63 -12.64 -7.20
CA LEU A 112 -9.16 -11.69 -8.19
C LEU A 112 -9.10 -12.31 -9.59
N ARG A 113 -8.56 -13.52 -9.74
CA ARG A 113 -8.54 -14.26 -11.02
C ARG A 113 -9.94 -14.50 -11.59
N GLN A 114 -10.94 -14.75 -10.73
CA GLN A 114 -12.33 -15.00 -11.16
C GLN A 114 -13.03 -13.76 -11.70
N VAL A 115 -12.65 -12.56 -11.23
CA VAL A 115 -13.39 -11.32 -11.54
C VAL A 115 -12.63 -10.33 -12.42
N LEU A 116 -11.36 -10.60 -12.74
CA LEU A 116 -10.62 -9.77 -13.68
C LEU A 116 -11.29 -9.75 -15.05
N PRO A 117 -11.39 -8.58 -15.68
CA PRO A 117 -11.90 -8.47 -17.04
C PRO A 117 -10.92 -9.12 -18.05
N ASN A 118 -11.43 -9.51 -19.22
CA ASN A 118 -10.65 -10.22 -20.24
C ASN A 118 -9.43 -9.42 -20.73
N GLU A 119 -9.49 -8.10 -20.70
CA GLU A 119 -8.41 -7.18 -21.06
C GLU A 119 -7.29 -7.10 -20.03
N ALA A 120 -7.43 -7.73 -18.86
CA ALA A 120 -6.44 -7.73 -17.78
C ALA A 120 -5.93 -9.14 -17.44
N GLU A 121 -4.74 -9.22 -16.87
CA GLU A 121 -4.09 -10.48 -16.50
C GLU A 121 -3.33 -10.35 -15.19
N LEU A 122 -3.60 -11.24 -14.22
CA LEU A 122 -2.86 -11.28 -12.96
C LEU A 122 -1.43 -11.80 -13.18
N ARG A 123 -0.45 -11.02 -12.76
CA ARG A 123 0.97 -11.37 -12.75
C ARG A 123 1.50 -11.38 -11.33
N MET A 124 1.75 -12.59 -10.82
CA MET A 124 2.26 -12.79 -9.47
C MET A 124 3.79 -12.62 -9.45
N ILE A 125 4.25 -11.67 -8.65
CA ILE A 125 5.68 -11.41 -8.41
C ILE A 125 6.14 -12.16 -7.17
N THR A 126 7.24 -12.89 -7.31
CA THR A 126 7.85 -13.71 -6.27
C THR A 126 9.37 -13.50 -6.26
N GLN A 127 10.05 -14.04 -5.25
CA GLN A 127 11.52 -14.04 -5.21
C GLN A 127 12.19 -14.77 -6.40
N ASN A 128 11.46 -15.66 -7.07
CA ASN A 128 12.01 -16.49 -8.14
C ASN A 128 11.87 -15.82 -9.52
N ASN A 129 10.92 -14.89 -9.71
CA ASN A 129 10.62 -14.33 -11.02
C ASN A 129 10.70 -12.79 -11.12
N TYR A 130 10.93 -12.07 -10.01
CA TYR A 130 10.96 -10.60 -10.08
C TYR A 130 12.03 -10.07 -11.07
N ARG A 131 13.14 -10.80 -11.22
CA ARG A 131 14.24 -10.44 -12.15
C ARG A 131 13.85 -10.56 -13.63
N ASP A 132 12.80 -11.30 -13.95
CA ASP A 132 12.28 -11.39 -15.33
C ASP A 132 11.58 -10.08 -15.74
N TYR A 133 11.23 -9.24 -14.77
CA TYR A 133 10.49 -7.99 -14.97
C TYR A 133 11.29 -6.75 -14.58
N VAL A 134 12.08 -6.79 -13.53
CA VAL A 134 12.75 -5.60 -12.97
C VAL A 134 14.20 -5.89 -12.64
N GLU A 135 15.09 -5.10 -13.21
CA GLU A 135 16.48 -5.01 -12.79
C GLU A 135 16.62 -3.93 -11.72
N LEU A 136 16.81 -4.35 -10.48
CA LEU A 136 17.02 -3.44 -9.36
C LEU A 136 18.51 -3.10 -9.21
N PRO A 137 18.86 -1.86 -8.84
CA PRO A 137 20.26 -1.50 -8.56
C PRO A 137 20.90 -2.41 -7.50
N ASP A 138 22.17 -2.77 -7.68
CA ASP A 138 22.91 -3.68 -6.81
C ASP A 138 22.85 -3.29 -5.33
N TYR A 139 22.94 -1.99 -5.02
CA TYR A 139 22.87 -1.52 -3.63
C TYR A 139 21.50 -1.79 -2.99
N ILE A 140 20.39 -1.85 -3.74
CA ILE A 140 19.06 -2.24 -3.24
C ILE A 140 19.08 -3.73 -2.90
N ILE A 141 19.58 -4.56 -3.81
CA ILE A 141 19.68 -6.01 -3.60
C ILE A 141 20.54 -6.30 -2.36
N GLN A 142 21.74 -5.69 -2.28
CA GLN A 142 22.63 -5.84 -1.14
C GLN A 142 21.98 -5.40 0.18
N LYS A 143 21.23 -4.28 0.19
CA LYS A 143 20.54 -3.80 1.38
C LYS A 143 19.36 -4.72 1.77
N PHE A 144 18.69 -5.34 0.80
CA PHE A 144 17.68 -6.34 1.05
C PHE A 144 18.28 -7.62 1.66
N GLU A 145 19.33 -8.16 1.06
CA GLU A 145 20.02 -9.37 1.54
C GLU A 145 20.62 -9.19 2.94
N THR A 146 21.08 -7.99 3.28
CA THR A 146 21.58 -7.64 4.62
C THR A 146 20.50 -7.23 5.61
N GLY A 147 19.21 -7.30 5.24
CA GLY A 147 18.07 -7.04 6.12
C GLY A 147 17.82 -5.55 6.41
N LYS A 148 18.48 -4.63 5.73
CA LYS A 148 18.21 -3.17 5.82
C LYS A 148 16.90 -2.80 5.12
N ILE A 149 16.58 -3.46 3.99
CA ILE A 149 15.31 -3.36 3.29
C ILE A 149 14.45 -4.55 3.71
N SER A 150 13.28 -4.30 4.26
CA SER A 150 12.30 -5.35 4.56
C SER A 150 11.58 -5.82 3.28
N ILE A 151 10.94 -7.00 3.33
CA ILE A 151 10.10 -7.49 2.22
C ILE A 151 9.02 -6.47 1.85
N THR A 152 8.42 -5.79 2.83
CA THR A 152 7.40 -4.75 2.57
C THR A 152 8.01 -3.56 1.83
N ALA A 153 9.16 -3.07 2.27
CA ALA A 153 9.84 -1.97 1.58
C ALA A 153 10.32 -2.36 0.17
N LEU A 154 10.76 -3.61 -0.03
CA LEU A 154 11.08 -4.14 -1.35
C LEU A 154 9.83 -4.20 -2.24
N SER A 155 8.68 -4.58 -1.68
CA SER A 155 7.40 -4.59 -2.40
C SER A 155 7.00 -3.19 -2.88
N ASP A 156 7.27 -2.13 -2.09
CA ASP A 156 7.04 -0.75 -2.52
C ASP A 156 7.95 -0.35 -3.68
N ILE A 157 9.22 -0.76 -3.65
CA ILE A 157 10.17 -0.52 -4.75
C ILE A 157 9.74 -1.27 -6.02
N LEU A 158 9.38 -2.55 -5.90
CA LEU A 158 8.90 -3.37 -7.02
C LEU A 158 7.63 -2.78 -7.65
N ARG A 159 6.68 -2.35 -6.81
CA ARG A 159 5.44 -1.69 -7.25
C ARG A 159 5.71 -0.54 -8.19
N VAL A 160 6.50 0.42 -7.75
CA VAL A 160 6.76 1.63 -8.54
C VAL A 160 7.66 1.36 -9.75
N ALA A 161 8.56 0.39 -9.67
CA ALA A 161 9.41 -0.02 -10.78
C ALA A 161 8.58 -0.69 -11.89
N LEU A 162 7.72 -1.66 -11.54
CA LEU A 162 6.83 -2.36 -12.47
C LEU A 162 5.86 -1.40 -13.16
N LEU A 163 5.18 -0.54 -12.38
CA LEU A 163 4.25 0.45 -12.92
C LEU A 163 4.96 1.48 -13.80
N SER A 164 6.17 1.89 -13.45
CA SER A 164 6.98 2.79 -14.28
C SER A 164 7.37 2.15 -15.61
N GLU A 165 7.82 0.90 -15.59
CA GLU A 165 8.37 0.22 -16.76
C GLU A 165 7.28 -0.28 -17.72
N TYR A 166 6.27 -0.93 -17.16
CA TYR A 166 5.26 -1.66 -17.94
C TYR A 166 3.88 -1.03 -17.90
N GLY A 167 3.60 -0.19 -16.90
CA GLY A 167 2.24 0.24 -16.60
C GLY A 167 1.41 -0.88 -15.97
N GLY A 168 0.10 -0.68 -15.93
CA GLY A 168 -0.86 -1.64 -15.37
C GLY A 168 -1.38 -1.25 -14.00
N PHE A 169 -1.85 -2.23 -13.25
CA PHE A 169 -2.45 -2.06 -11.93
C PHE A 169 -1.71 -2.86 -10.88
N TRP A 170 -1.27 -2.19 -9.82
CA TRP A 170 -0.78 -2.85 -8.62
C TRP A 170 -1.90 -3.06 -7.61
N ILE A 171 -2.05 -4.28 -7.12
CA ILE A 171 -2.96 -4.66 -6.06
C ILE A 171 -2.23 -5.51 -5.01
N ASP A 172 -2.36 -5.13 -3.74
CA ASP A 172 -1.81 -5.97 -2.67
C ASP A 172 -2.55 -7.30 -2.58
N SER A 173 -1.83 -8.37 -2.28
CA SER A 173 -2.33 -9.75 -2.20
C SER A 173 -3.41 -10.00 -1.13
N THR A 174 -3.69 -9.03 -0.28
CA THR A 174 -4.75 -9.07 0.73
C THR A 174 -5.98 -8.23 0.36
N VAL A 175 -6.09 -7.76 -0.88
CA VAL A 175 -7.30 -7.09 -1.35
C VAL A 175 -8.28 -8.12 -1.89
N PHE A 176 -9.48 -8.15 -1.34
CA PHE A 176 -10.59 -9.01 -1.75
C PHE A 176 -11.57 -8.23 -2.62
N VAL A 177 -11.99 -8.80 -3.74
CA VAL A 177 -12.98 -8.19 -4.66
C VAL A 177 -14.30 -8.91 -4.52
N SER A 178 -15.30 -8.26 -3.95
CA SER A 178 -16.61 -8.88 -3.67
C SER A 178 -17.59 -8.87 -4.86
N GLY A 179 -17.41 -7.94 -5.80
CA GLY A 179 -18.33 -7.73 -6.92
C GLY A 179 -17.62 -7.59 -8.26
N THR A 180 -18.20 -6.80 -9.16
CA THR A 180 -17.63 -6.49 -10.47
C THR A 180 -16.34 -5.66 -10.31
N PHE A 181 -15.29 -6.08 -11.01
CA PHE A 181 -14.01 -5.40 -10.98
C PHE A 181 -14.13 -3.96 -11.52
N PRO A 182 -13.65 -2.92 -10.79
CA PRO A 182 -13.69 -1.54 -11.26
C PRO A 182 -12.71 -1.34 -12.43
N LYS A 183 -13.26 -1.14 -13.63
CA LYS A 183 -12.47 -1.06 -14.88
C LYS A 183 -11.52 0.12 -14.92
N GLU A 184 -11.77 1.16 -14.15
CA GLU A 184 -10.92 2.36 -14.05
C GLU A 184 -9.47 2.00 -13.72
N PHE A 185 -9.23 0.97 -12.89
CA PHE A 185 -7.88 0.50 -12.55
C PHE A 185 -7.11 -0.11 -13.73
N VAL A 186 -7.78 -0.50 -14.80
CA VAL A 186 -7.14 -1.13 -15.97
C VAL A 186 -7.39 -0.35 -17.27
N SER A 187 -8.01 0.82 -17.19
CA SER A 187 -8.35 1.63 -18.36
C SER A 187 -7.81 3.05 -18.36
N ARG A 188 -7.58 3.66 -17.18
CA ARG A 188 -7.13 5.05 -17.07
C ARG A 188 -5.61 5.17 -17.01
N ASN A 189 -5.07 6.26 -17.56
CA ASN A 189 -3.64 6.58 -17.48
C ASN A 189 -3.10 6.64 -16.05
N PHE A 190 -3.90 7.13 -15.10
CA PHE A 190 -3.65 7.06 -13.67
C PHE A 190 -4.95 6.87 -12.92
N TYR A 191 -4.95 5.93 -12.00
CA TYR A 191 -6.05 5.73 -11.06
C TYR A 191 -5.51 5.15 -9.76
N ALA A 192 -6.09 5.55 -8.65
CA ALA A 192 -5.74 5.03 -7.33
C ALA A 192 -7.00 4.86 -6.48
N GLN A 193 -6.95 3.99 -5.51
CA GLN A 193 -7.94 4.01 -4.45
C GLN A 193 -7.89 5.35 -3.73
N ARG A 194 -9.03 6.02 -3.63
CA ARG A 194 -9.20 7.31 -2.96
C ARG A 194 -10.35 7.25 -1.96
N MET A 195 -10.09 7.76 -0.77
CA MET A 195 -11.03 7.86 0.34
C MET A 195 -10.74 9.15 1.12
N TYR A 196 -10.62 10.28 0.42
CA TYR A 196 -10.19 11.53 1.00
C TYR A 196 -11.12 12.00 2.12
N ASP A 197 -10.60 12.07 3.32
CA ASP A 197 -11.26 12.59 4.51
C ASP A 197 -10.21 13.07 5.50
N PRO A 198 -9.93 14.38 5.54
CA PRO A 198 -8.85 14.93 6.37
C PRO A 198 -9.10 14.81 7.88
N GLU A 199 -10.34 14.63 8.32
CA GLU A 199 -10.66 14.41 9.72
C GLU A 199 -10.47 12.94 10.10
N LYS A 200 -11.09 12.02 9.35
CA LYS A 200 -10.96 10.58 9.55
C LYS A 200 -9.51 10.10 9.41
N TRP A 201 -8.78 10.62 8.44
CA TRP A 201 -7.41 10.24 8.13
C TRP A 201 -6.37 11.29 8.56
N SER A 202 -6.67 12.06 9.61
CA SER A 202 -5.78 13.11 10.13
C SER A 202 -4.38 12.59 10.55
N HIS A 203 -4.27 11.30 10.85
CA HIS A 203 -3.03 10.61 11.20
C HIS A 203 -2.25 10.05 9.99
N GLU A 204 -2.78 10.20 8.77
CA GLU A 204 -2.13 9.82 7.52
C GLU A 204 -1.65 11.05 6.76
N ALA A 205 -0.43 11.01 6.21
CA ALA A 205 0.14 12.15 5.51
C ALA A 205 -0.68 12.56 4.27
N CYS A 206 -1.14 11.59 3.48
CA CYS A 206 -1.95 11.81 2.28
C CYS A 206 -3.45 12.04 2.56
N LYS A 207 -3.90 11.93 3.81
CA LYS A 207 -5.30 12.13 4.24
C LYS A 207 -6.32 11.34 3.40
N GLY A 208 -5.93 10.16 2.94
CA GLY A 208 -6.75 9.29 2.10
C GLY A 208 -6.82 9.68 0.62
N SER A 209 -5.99 10.62 0.15
CA SER A 209 -5.98 11.04 -1.25
C SER A 209 -5.56 9.94 -2.22
N TRP A 210 -4.84 8.94 -1.74
CA TRP A 210 -4.47 7.71 -2.46
C TRP A 210 -4.13 6.60 -1.47
N CYS A 211 -4.02 5.38 -1.98
CA CYS A 211 -3.52 4.25 -1.20
C CYS A 211 -2.50 3.47 -2.03
N GLY A 212 -1.29 3.30 -1.51
CA GLY A 212 -0.23 2.57 -2.20
C GLY A 212 -0.56 1.11 -2.51
N PHE A 213 -1.50 0.48 -1.79
CA PHE A 213 -1.89 -0.91 -1.99
C PHE A 213 -2.85 -1.16 -3.18
N MET A 214 -3.40 -0.10 -3.81
CA MET A 214 -4.17 -0.15 -5.05
C MET A 214 -3.93 1.12 -5.85
N MET A 215 -3.08 1.04 -6.88
CA MET A 215 -2.82 2.14 -7.79
C MET A 215 -2.41 1.63 -9.17
N SER A 216 -2.75 2.38 -10.19
CA SER A 216 -2.53 2.01 -11.58
C SER A 216 -2.06 3.18 -12.42
N GLY A 217 -1.44 2.90 -13.53
CA GLY A 217 -1.10 3.90 -14.52
C GLY A 217 -0.45 3.32 -15.76
N SER A 218 -0.33 4.15 -16.78
CA SER A 218 0.35 3.81 -18.02
C SER A 218 1.85 3.60 -17.78
N ARG A 219 2.46 2.84 -18.67
CA ARG A 219 3.93 2.77 -18.73
C ARG A 219 4.52 4.17 -18.85
N GLN A 220 5.68 4.39 -18.25
CA GLN A 220 6.36 5.68 -18.22
C GLN A 220 5.53 6.85 -17.67
N ASN A 221 4.46 6.55 -16.90
CA ASN A 221 3.70 7.58 -16.21
C ASN A 221 4.63 8.36 -15.26
N ILE A 222 4.52 9.68 -15.29
CA ILE A 222 5.42 10.59 -14.55
C ILE A 222 5.39 10.33 -13.04
N ILE A 223 4.23 9.94 -12.47
CA ILE A 223 4.10 9.61 -11.04
C ILE A 223 5.00 8.43 -10.70
N PHE A 224 4.90 7.33 -11.44
CA PHE A 224 5.68 6.12 -11.14
C PHE A 224 7.15 6.26 -11.50
N ARG A 225 7.50 7.02 -12.53
CA ARG A 225 8.89 7.39 -12.82
C ARG A 225 9.51 8.17 -11.67
N PHE A 226 8.80 9.18 -11.17
CA PHE A 226 9.23 9.98 -10.03
C PHE A 226 9.38 9.12 -8.76
N LEU A 227 8.38 8.32 -8.43
CA LEU A 227 8.41 7.45 -7.26
C LEU A 227 9.55 6.42 -7.33
N LYS A 228 9.79 5.81 -8.49
CA LYS A 228 10.93 4.91 -8.71
C LYS A 228 12.26 5.62 -8.44
N ASP A 229 12.48 6.79 -9.07
CA ASP A 229 13.70 7.57 -8.88
C ASP A 229 13.85 8.00 -7.40
N ALA A 230 12.76 8.39 -6.71
CA ALA A 230 12.77 8.74 -5.30
C ALA A 230 13.16 7.57 -4.40
N PHE A 231 12.61 6.36 -4.63
CA PHE A 231 13.01 5.16 -3.89
C PHE A 231 14.46 4.79 -4.16
N TYR A 232 14.92 4.85 -5.41
CA TYR A 232 16.30 4.53 -5.76
C TYR A 232 17.27 5.52 -5.11
N GLN A 233 16.99 6.82 -5.17
CA GLN A 233 17.78 7.84 -4.50
C GLN A 233 17.80 7.64 -2.98
N TRP A 234 16.63 7.40 -2.36
CA TRP A 234 16.52 7.17 -0.92
C TRP A 234 17.38 5.99 -0.45
N TRP A 235 17.21 4.85 -1.11
CA TRP A 235 17.95 3.64 -0.72
C TRP A 235 19.44 3.67 -1.12
N LYS A 236 19.85 4.59 -1.98
CA LYS A 236 21.26 4.87 -2.20
C LYS A 236 21.88 5.56 -0.98
N ASP A 237 21.18 6.54 -0.41
CA ASP A 237 21.70 7.44 0.62
C ASP A 237 21.43 6.95 2.04
N TYR A 238 20.31 6.23 2.28
CA TYR A 238 19.88 5.78 3.60
C TYR A 238 19.79 4.27 3.74
N ASP A 239 19.92 3.79 4.99
CA ASP A 239 19.83 2.37 5.35
C ASP A 239 18.49 1.97 6.00
N CYS A 240 17.55 2.89 6.11
CA CYS A 240 16.21 2.64 6.64
C CYS A 240 15.20 3.63 6.07
N VAL A 241 13.92 3.31 6.20
CA VAL A 241 12.84 4.27 5.94
C VAL A 241 12.66 5.19 7.14
N ILE A 242 12.33 6.45 6.89
CA ILE A 242 12.02 7.44 7.93
C ILE A 242 10.63 7.19 8.53
N ASP A 243 9.72 6.67 7.71
CA ASP A 243 8.36 6.28 8.06
C ASP A 243 7.95 5.04 7.26
N TYR A 244 7.06 4.22 7.82
CA TYR A 244 6.53 3.02 7.15
C TYR A 244 5.80 3.35 5.83
N VAL A 245 5.09 4.49 5.78
CA VAL A 245 4.35 4.96 4.59
C VAL A 245 5.17 5.96 3.77
N ILE A 246 6.46 5.72 3.60
CA ILE A 246 7.38 6.63 2.91
C ILE A 246 6.94 6.93 1.45
N LEU A 247 6.26 5.99 0.79
CA LEU A 247 5.67 6.19 -0.54
C LEU A 247 4.75 7.41 -0.55
N ASP A 248 3.93 7.56 0.51
CA ASP A 248 2.99 8.68 0.60
C ASP A 248 3.72 10.01 0.72
N TYR A 249 4.80 10.09 1.48
CA TYR A 249 5.62 11.29 1.58
C TYR A 249 6.35 11.62 0.27
N PHE A 250 6.79 10.61 -0.48
CA PHE A 250 7.37 10.83 -1.81
C PHE A 250 6.33 11.40 -2.78
N LEU A 251 5.13 10.80 -2.81
CA LEU A 251 4.07 11.30 -3.68
C LEU A 251 3.57 12.68 -3.24
N LEU A 252 3.52 13.00 -1.94
CA LEU A 252 3.24 14.35 -1.43
C LEU A 252 4.26 15.38 -1.92
N ALA A 253 5.56 15.05 -1.86
CA ALA A 253 6.60 15.93 -2.37
C ALA A 253 6.41 16.23 -3.88
N ALA A 254 6.00 15.22 -4.67
CA ALA A 254 5.67 15.41 -6.08
C ALA A 254 4.37 16.21 -6.27
N TYR A 255 3.32 15.85 -5.54
CA TYR A 255 1.99 16.49 -5.60
C TYR A 255 2.07 18.01 -5.32
N HIS A 256 2.83 18.40 -4.30
CA HIS A 256 2.97 19.82 -3.94
C HIS A 256 3.82 20.61 -4.93
N ASN A 257 4.76 19.97 -5.63
CA ASN A 257 5.76 20.69 -6.43
C ASN A 257 5.63 20.50 -7.96
N ILE A 258 4.91 19.48 -8.44
CA ILE A 258 4.82 19.14 -9.86
C ILE A 258 3.35 19.25 -10.31
N PRO A 259 2.95 20.34 -11.03
CA PRO A 259 1.55 20.63 -11.34
C PRO A 259 0.83 19.47 -12.05
N VAL A 260 1.43 18.85 -13.06
CA VAL A 260 0.82 17.75 -13.81
C VAL A 260 0.53 16.52 -12.91
N ILE A 261 1.37 16.24 -11.92
CA ILE A 261 1.11 15.17 -10.95
C ILE A 261 -0.08 15.53 -10.06
N ARG A 262 -0.16 16.78 -9.60
CA ARG A 262 -1.31 17.26 -8.81
C ARG A 262 -2.61 17.10 -9.59
N GLU A 263 -2.65 17.58 -10.82
CA GLU A 263 -3.83 17.50 -11.69
C GLU A 263 -4.27 16.04 -11.90
N MET A 264 -3.32 15.14 -12.15
CA MET A 264 -3.63 13.71 -12.31
C MET A 264 -4.19 13.10 -11.03
N VAL A 265 -3.61 13.38 -9.86
CA VAL A 265 -4.11 12.88 -8.57
C VAL A 265 -5.49 13.46 -8.26
N ASP A 266 -5.70 14.76 -8.45
CA ASP A 266 -6.96 15.44 -8.16
C ASP A 266 -8.09 15.01 -9.11
N SER A 267 -7.77 14.51 -10.31
CA SER A 267 -8.75 13.99 -11.26
C SER A 267 -9.37 12.65 -10.84
N VAL A 268 -8.79 11.96 -9.85
CA VAL A 268 -9.34 10.70 -9.32
C VAL A 268 -10.45 11.02 -8.33
N PRO A 269 -11.70 10.59 -8.57
CA PRO A 269 -12.79 10.80 -7.61
C PRO A 269 -12.62 9.90 -6.37
N ASP A 270 -13.28 10.26 -5.27
CA ASP A 270 -13.44 9.34 -4.16
C ASP A 270 -14.20 8.09 -4.64
N ASN A 271 -13.65 6.93 -4.38
CA ASN A 271 -14.11 5.70 -5.02
C ASN A 271 -14.27 4.51 -4.07
N ASN A 272 -13.79 4.61 -2.83
CA ASN A 272 -13.88 3.49 -1.89
C ASN A 272 -13.59 3.93 -0.44
N THR A 273 -14.58 4.54 0.21
CA THR A 273 -14.46 5.04 1.59
C THR A 273 -14.47 3.94 2.66
N ASP A 274 -14.99 2.75 2.31
CA ASP A 274 -15.25 1.64 3.23
C ASP A 274 -14.31 0.45 3.04
N VAL A 275 -13.20 0.68 2.35
CA VAL A 275 -12.19 -0.36 2.02
C VAL A 275 -11.71 -1.18 3.22
N PHE A 276 -11.72 -0.63 4.42
CA PHE A 276 -11.27 -1.28 5.66
C PHE A 276 -12.41 -1.83 6.54
N GLU A 277 -13.66 -1.81 6.11
CA GLU A 277 -14.76 -2.22 6.99
C GLU A 277 -14.89 -3.75 7.06
N MET A 278 -14.69 -4.47 5.97
CA MET A 278 -14.90 -5.92 5.94
C MET A 278 -13.96 -6.69 6.88
N TYR A 279 -12.67 -6.32 6.99
CA TYR A 279 -11.75 -7.07 7.85
C TYR A 279 -12.11 -7.01 9.34
N LYS A 280 -12.82 -5.97 9.78
CA LYS A 280 -13.22 -5.76 11.17
C LYS A 280 -14.27 -6.78 11.63
N VAL A 281 -14.99 -7.39 10.68
CA VAL A 281 -16.15 -8.26 10.93
C VAL A 281 -16.00 -9.66 10.34
N LEU A 282 -14.81 -10.06 9.90
CA LEU A 282 -14.55 -11.39 9.33
C LEU A 282 -14.94 -12.55 10.28
N HIS A 283 -14.86 -12.34 11.58
CA HIS A 283 -15.20 -13.32 12.61
C HIS A 283 -16.68 -13.27 13.08
N TYR A 284 -17.48 -12.34 12.53
CA TYR A 284 -18.92 -12.26 12.85
C TYR A 284 -19.68 -13.39 12.15
N PRO A 285 -20.85 -13.81 12.73
CA PRO A 285 -21.74 -14.74 12.03
C PRO A 285 -22.09 -14.20 10.65
N TYR A 286 -22.03 -15.08 9.65
CA TYR A 286 -22.46 -14.73 8.30
C TYR A 286 -23.96 -14.40 8.27
N SER A 287 -24.33 -13.36 7.54
CA SER A 287 -25.69 -13.11 7.09
C SER A 287 -25.70 -12.36 5.76
N LYS A 288 -26.71 -12.61 4.93
CA LYS A 288 -26.90 -11.86 3.68
C LYS A 288 -26.98 -10.35 3.90
N GLN A 289 -27.57 -9.93 5.01
CA GLN A 289 -27.69 -8.52 5.37
C GLN A 289 -26.32 -7.90 5.68
N LEU A 290 -25.44 -8.62 6.38
CA LEU A 290 -24.07 -8.17 6.66
C LEU A 290 -23.28 -8.00 5.36
N VAL A 291 -23.29 -9.02 4.49
CA VAL A 291 -22.60 -8.94 3.18
C VAL A 291 -23.14 -7.77 2.37
N LYS A 292 -24.46 -7.66 2.22
CA LYS A 292 -25.07 -6.54 1.48
C LYS A 292 -24.59 -5.19 2.02
N LYS A 293 -24.61 -4.98 3.34
CA LYS A 293 -24.14 -3.74 3.97
C LYS A 293 -22.69 -3.42 3.62
N LEU A 294 -21.82 -4.44 3.55
CA LEU A 294 -20.39 -4.26 3.25
C LEU A 294 -20.13 -4.01 1.77
N THR A 295 -20.97 -4.53 0.88
CA THR A 295 -20.77 -4.50 -0.58
C THR A 295 -21.59 -3.43 -1.29
N ASP A 296 -22.55 -2.79 -0.64
CA ASP A 296 -23.38 -1.72 -1.22
C ASP A 296 -22.55 -0.46 -1.58
N THR A 297 -21.48 -0.19 -0.83
CA THR A 297 -20.67 1.03 -0.98
C THR A 297 -19.29 0.77 -1.57
N THR A 298 -18.84 -0.47 -1.57
CA THR A 298 -17.52 -0.85 -2.10
C THR A 298 -17.48 -2.30 -2.58
N VAL A 299 -16.64 -2.54 -3.59
CA VAL A 299 -16.39 -3.89 -4.11
C VAL A 299 -14.95 -4.36 -3.84
N MET A 300 -14.08 -3.47 -3.37
CA MET A 300 -12.68 -3.80 -3.04
C MET A 300 -12.42 -3.58 -1.55
N HIS A 301 -11.98 -4.64 -0.86
CA HIS A 301 -11.82 -4.67 0.59
C HIS A 301 -10.38 -5.02 0.96
N LYS A 302 -9.70 -4.15 1.71
CA LYS A 302 -8.38 -4.46 2.28
C LYS A 302 -8.56 -5.35 3.50
N LEU A 303 -8.15 -6.61 3.39
CA LEU A 303 -8.17 -7.60 4.46
C LEU A 303 -6.79 -7.72 5.12
N THR A 304 -6.71 -8.56 6.16
CA THR A 304 -5.47 -8.91 6.85
C THR A 304 -5.47 -10.35 7.29
N TYR A 305 -4.33 -11.03 7.09
CA TYR A 305 -4.08 -12.39 7.60
C TYR A 305 -3.34 -12.39 8.94
N LYS A 306 -3.08 -11.19 9.51
CA LYS A 306 -2.33 -11.03 10.77
C LYS A 306 -3.23 -11.07 12.01
N ILE A 307 -4.44 -11.56 11.86
CA ILE A 307 -5.43 -11.79 12.92
C ILE A 307 -5.81 -13.25 12.94
N ASP A 308 -6.33 -13.72 14.06
CA ASP A 308 -6.90 -15.06 14.13
C ASP A 308 -8.17 -15.13 13.29
N LEU A 309 -8.25 -16.13 12.40
CA LEU A 309 -9.36 -16.34 11.48
C LEU A 309 -10.03 -17.67 11.80
N TYR A 310 -11.28 -17.61 12.25
CA TYR A 310 -12.09 -18.78 12.62
C TYR A 310 -13.18 -19.00 11.58
N LYS A 311 -13.44 -20.27 11.22
CA LYS A 311 -14.49 -20.64 10.27
C LYS A 311 -15.88 -20.74 10.93
N THR A 312 -15.89 -20.89 12.24
CA THR A 312 -17.12 -20.96 13.05
C THR A 312 -17.00 -20.02 14.25
N THR A 313 -18.11 -19.44 14.65
CA THR A 313 -18.24 -18.68 15.91
C THR A 313 -18.21 -19.63 17.11
N GLU A 314 -18.11 -19.09 18.33
CA GLU A 314 -18.24 -19.88 19.58
C GLU A 314 -19.57 -20.66 19.67
N ASN A 315 -20.62 -20.17 19.02
CA ASN A 315 -21.94 -20.81 18.96
C ASN A 315 -22.06 -21.82 17.81
N GLY A 316 -21.01 -22.08 17.02
CA GLY A 316 -21.02 -23.02 15.91
C GLY A 316 -21.60 -22.47 14.60
N GLU A 317 -21.88 -21.18 14.50
CA GLU A 317 -22.38 -20.53 13.28
C GLU A 317 -21.22 -20.30 12.31
N GLU A 318 -21.52 -20.35 10.99
CA GLU A 318 -20.55 -19.99 9.95
C GLU A 318 -20.15 -18.50 10.08
N THR A 319 -18.85 -18.20 10.04
CA THR A 319 -18.35 -16.84 10.06
C THR A 319 -18.39 -16.20 8.66
N LEU A 320 -18.34 -14.87 8.58
CA LEU A 320 -18.18 -14.17 7.29
C LEU A 320 -16.94 -14.67 6.54
N TYR A 321 -15.81 -14.87 7.24
CA TYR A 321 -14.60 -15.41 6.63
C TYR A 321 -14.83 -16.78 5.96
N ALA A 322 -15.48 -17.72 6.67
CA ALA A 322 -15.79 -19.04 6.12
C ALA A 322 -16.70 -18.95 4.89
N HIS A 323 -17.72 -18.09 4.96
CA HIS A 323 -18.63 -17.87 3.82
C HIS A 323 -17.88 -17.35 2.58
N LEU A 324 -17.02 -16.32 2.74
CA LEU A 324 -16.22 -15.79 1.63
C LEU A 324 -15.30 -16.86 1.03
N LEU A 325 -14.64 -17.65 1.87
CA LEU A 325 -13.78 -18.75 1.44
C LEU A 325 -14.54 -19.81 0.64
N ASN A 326 -15.70 -20.24 1.15
CA ASN A 326 -16.57 -21.23 0.49
C ASN A 326 -17.11 -20.70 -0.85
N SER A 327 -17.51 -19.43 -0.91
CA SER A 327 -18.01 -18.79 -2.13
C SER A 327 -16.92 -18.72 -3.22
N VAL A 328 -15.68 -18.39 -2.86
CA VAL A 328 -14.56 -18.38 -3.81
C VAL A 328 -14.26 -19.79 -4.33
N ASN A 329 -14.18 -20.77 -3.42
CA ASN A 329 -13.89 -22.16 -3.78
C ASN A 329 -14.97 -22.80 -4.67
N SER A 330 -16.23 -22.39 -4.54
CA SER A 330 -17.36 -22.88 -5.33
C SER A 330 -17.71 -22.01 -6.54
N TYR A 331 -16.95 -20.95 -6.81
CA TYR A 331 -17.24 -19.97 -7.88
C TYR A 331 -18.63 -19.32 -7.73
N SER A 332 -19.11 -19.20 -6.51
CA SER A 332 -20.42 -18.65 -6.19
C SER A 332 -20.37 -17.12 -6.04
N PRO A 333 -21.47 -16.39 -6.25
CA PRO A 333 -21.59 -14.98 -5.88
C PRO A 333 -21.35 -14.75 -4.38
N ILE A 334 -20.80 -13.61 -4.05
CA ILE A 334 -20.55 -13.18 -2.67
C ILE A 334 -21.82 -12.55 -2.09
#